data_1331a9788eb03eedb5cb03e71a39d146
#
_entry.id   1331a9788eb03eedb5cb03e71a39d146
#
_cell.length_a   1.000
_cell.length_b   1.000
_cell.length_c   1.000
_cell.angle_alpha   90.00
_cell.angle_beta   90.00
_cell.angle_gamma   90.00
#
_symmetry.space_group_name_H-M   'P 1'
#
loop_
_entity.id
_entity.type
_entity.pdbx_description
1 polymer ?
#
loop_
_entity_poly.entity_id
_entity_poly.type
_entity_poly.pdbx_seq_one_letter_code
_entity_poly.pdbx_strand_id
1 'polypeptide(L)'
;PERVKPEYEQKAIAVRRVARVVAGGRRFAFSVAMIPGDRKGKVGVGTGKASDISLAMEKAAKDAKKHMITVKLTKTNSIAHEVKAKASSATVMIAPAPSRGMIAGSAVRNALVLAGITDVNAKILSGSKNKLNMARATIKALGMISPRPRAQTEKRTEEVVESAR
;
A
#
# COMPACT_ATOMS: atom_id res chain seq x y z
N PRO A 1 -20.25 22.39 -15.33
CA PRO A 1 -18.79 22.31 -15.21
C PRO A 1 -18.39 20.85 -15.18
N GLU A 2 -17.68 20.41 -16.22
CA GLU A 2 -17.14 19.05 -16.31
C GLU A 2 -16.19 18.83 -15.12
N ARG A 3 -16.50 17.84 -14.30
CA ARG A 3 -15.60 17.43 -13.21
C ARG A 3 -14.39 16.77 -13.86
N VAL A 4 -13.25 17.46 -13.88
CA VAL A 4 -11.96 16.88 -14.28
C VAL A 4 -11.77 15.60 -13.49
N LYS A 5 -11.72 14.43 -14.16
CA LYS A 5 -11.45 13.16 -13.51
C LYS A 5 -10.08 13.24 -12.83
N PRO A 6 -9.98 12.95 -11.53
CA PRO A 6 -8.68 12.98 -10.86
C PRO A 6 -7.74 11.98 -11.54
N GLU A 7 -6.50 12.41 -11.77
CA GLU A 7 -5.42 11.61 -12.39
C GLU A 7 -5.14 10.29 -11.66
N TYR A 8 -5.41 10.28 -10.36
CA TYR A 8 -5.23 9.13 -9.48
C TYR A 8 -6.56 8.76 -8.82
N GLU A 9 -6.89 7.48 -8.86
CA GLU A 9 -8.00 6.96 -8.06
C GLU A 9 -7.62 7.03 -6.58
N GLN A 10 -8.55 7.49 -5.74
CA GLN A 10 -8.28 7.75 -4.32
C GLN A 10 -9.27 6.99 -3.45
N LYS A 11 -8.76 6.34 -2.40
CA LYS A 11 -9.59 5.64 -1.43
C LYS A 11 -9.23 6.03 0.00
N ALA A 12 -10.23 6.51 0.75
CA ALA A 12 -10.08 6.74 2.18
C ALA A 12 -10.09 5.38 2.91
N ILE A 13 -9.08 5.14 3.75
CA ILE A 13 -8.93 3.90 4.54
C ILE A 13 -9.34 4.09 5.99
N ALA A 14 -9.20 5.29 6.50
CA ALA A 14 -9.63 5.64 7.85
C ALA A 14 -10.05 7.12 7.91
N VAL A 15 -11.20 7.36 8.52
CA VAL A 15 -11.67 8.69 8.89
C VAL A 15 -11.95 8.67 10.38
N ARG A 16 -11.38 9.61 11.12
CA ARG A 16 -11.53 9.68 12.58
C ARG A 16 -11.82 11.12 12.99
N ARG A 17 -12.82 11.32 13.85
CA ARG A 17 -13.00 12.58 14.55
C ARG A 17 -12.06 12.62 15.75
N VAL A 18 -11.23 13.63 15.84
CA VAL A 18 -10.28 13.87 16.93
C VAL A 18 -10.68 15.14 17.68
N ALA A 19 -10.46 15.18 18.98
CA ALA A 19 -10.77 16.32 19.81
C ALA A 19 -9.49 16.84 20.48
N ARG A 20 -9.39 18.17 20.58
CA ARG A 20 -8.41 18.85 21.41
C ARG A 20 -9.16 19.57 22.54
N VAL A 21 -8.80 19.25 23.77
CA VAL A 21 -9.37 19.88 24.96
C VAL A 21 -8.73 21.25 25.14
N VAL A 22 -9.52 22.27 25.35
CA VAL A 22 -9.14 23.66 25.63
C VAL A 22 -9.92 24.16 26.84
N ALA A 23 -9.57 25.33 27.40
CA ALA A 23 -10.23 25.90 28.59
C ALA A 23 -11.75 26.03 28.44
N GLY A 24 -12.28 26.36 27.27
CA GLY A 24 -13.70 26.50 26.97
C GLY A 24 -14.39 25.22 26.47
N GLY A 25 -13.76 24.01 26.55
CA GLY A 25 -14.34 22.75 26.12
C GLY A 25 -13.50 21.98 25.11
N ARG A 26 -14.15 21.33 24.13
CA ARG A 26 -13.48 20.47 23.14
C ARG A 26 -13.59 21.05 21.73
N ARG A 27 -12.46 21.23 21.06
CA ARG A 27 -12.42 21.55 19.63
C ARG A 27 -12.22 20.28 18.81
N PHE A 28 -13.15 20.02 17.90
CA PHE A 28 -13.13 18.84 17.04
C PHE A 28 -12.41 19.12 15.72
N ALA A 29 -11.80 18.08 15.19
CA ALA A 29 -11.21 18.06 13.86
C ALA A 29 -11.33 16.64 13.28
N PHE A 30 -11.19 16.51 11.96
CA PHE A 30 -11.20 15.23 11.28
C PHE A 30 -9.78 14.87 10.84
N SER A 31 -9.38 13.62 11.10
CA SER A 31 -8.14 13.03 10.62
C SER A 31 -8.49 11.95 9.60
N VAL A 32 -7.98 12.12 8.38
CA VAL A 32 -8.23 11.22 7.25
C VAL A 32 -6.93 10.60 6.79
N ALA A 33 -6.95 9.29 6.52
CA ALA A 33 -5.87 8.59 5.85
C ALA A 33 -6.36 8.12 4.48
N MET A 34 -5.61 8.40 3.43
CA MET A 34 -5.95 8.11 2.04
C MET A 34 -4.84 7.36 1.32
N ILE A 35 -5.25 6.56 0.35
CA ILE A 35 -4.36 5.89 -0.61
C ILE A 35 -4.77 6.37 -2.01
N PRO A 36 -3.96 7.16 -2.72
CA PRO A 36 -4.07 7.36 -4.16
C PRO A 36 -3.28 6.28 -4.90
N GLY A 37 -3.74 5.92 -6.11
CA GLY A 37 -3.04 5.05 -7.03
C GLY A 37 -3.53 5.22 -8.47
N ASP A 38 -2.71 4.82 -9.43
CA ASP A 38 -3.01 4.90 -10.86
C ASP A 38 -3.40 3.54 -11.48
N ARG A 39 -3.41 2.48 -10.67
CA ARG A 39 -3.55 1.08 -11.11
C ARG A 39 -2.48 0.63 -12.14
N LYS A 40 -1.41 1.39 -12.28
CA LYS A 40 -0.29 1.12 -13.21
C LYS A 40 1.06 1.01 -12.48
N GLY A 41 1.01 0.71 -11.18
CA GLY A 41 2.19 0.56 -10.34
C GLY A 41 2.50 1.75 -9.44
N LYS A 42 1.85 2.90 -9.57
CA LYS A 42 2.07 4.03 -8.66
C LYS A 42 1.05 4.00 -7.53
N VAL A 43 1.53 4.05 -6.31
CA VAL A 43 0.69 4.06 -5.10
C VAL A 43 1.36 4.85 -3.99
N GLY A 44 0.56 5.54 -3.17
CA GLY A 44 1.05 6.32 -2.05
C GLY A 44 0.14 6.20 -0.81
N VAL A 45 0.59 6.69 0.32
CA VAL A 45 -0.22 6.85 1.54
C VAL A 45 0.01 8.22 2.11
N GLY A 46 -1.06 8.93 2.41
CA GLY A 46 -0.99 10.23 3.05
C GLY A 46 -2.04 10.40 4.13
N THR A 47 -1.79 11.37 4.98
CA THR A 47 -2.68 11.75 6.09
C THR A 47 -2.97 13.23 6.05
N GLY A 48 -4.21 13.59 6.36
CA GLY A 48 -4.63 14.97 6.46
C GLY A 48 -5.47 15.21 7.71
N LYS A 49 -5.37 16.41 8.25
CA LYS A 49 -6.18 16.85 9.39
C LYS A 49 -6.73 18.24 9.11
N ALA A 50 -8.04 18.42 9.31
CA ALA A 50 -8.73 19.71 9.18
C ALA A 50 -9.98 19.75 10.05
N SER A 51 -10.60 20.93 10.16
CA SER A 51 -11.92 21.11 10.80
C SER A 51 -13.03 20.42 10.03
N ASP A 52 -12.92 20.40 8.70
CA ASP A 52 -13.88 19.78 7.78
C ASP A 52 -13.29 18.54 7.09
N ILE A 53 -14.16 17.59 6.73
CA ILE A 53 -13.76 16.32 6.12
C ILE A 53 -13.19 16.55 4.71
N SER A 54 -13.84 17.40 3.90
CA SER A 54 -13.42 17.70 2.53
C SER A 54 -12.00 18.26 2.50
N LEU A 55 -11.73 19.25 3.35
CA LEU A 55 -10.39 19.85 3.49
C LEU A 55 -9.37 18.84 4.04
N ALA A 56 -9.78 17.94 4.94
CA ALA A 56 -8.90 16.88 5.45
C ALA A 56 -8.54 15.89 4.34
N MET A 57 -9.49 15.52 3.47
CA MET A 57 -9.25 14.65 2.32
C MET A 57 -8.31 15.29 1.30
N GLU A 58 -8.50 16.54 0.95
CA GLU A 58 -7.58 17.27 0.04
C GLU A 58 -6.15 17.30 0.59
N LYS A 59 -5.98 17.61 1.87
CA LYS A 59 -4.67 17.59 2.53
C LYS A 59 -4.04 16.19 2.51
N ALA A 60 -4.83 15.14 2.79
CA ALA A 60 -4.37 13.77 2.76
C ALA A 60 -3.95 13.35 1.34
N ALA A 61 -4.70 13.75 0.31
CA ALA A 61 -4.37 13.49 -1.09
C ALA A 61 -3.07 14.19 -1.52
N LYS A 62 -2.89 15.47 -1.13
CA LYS A 62 -1.66 16.23 -1.40
C LYS A 62 -0.44 15.61 -0.70
N ASP A 63 -0.59 15.19 0.56
CA ASP A 63 0.45 14.48 1.32
C ASP A 63 0.80 13.14 0.68
N ALA A 64 -0.20 12.35 0.31
CA ALA A 64 0.00 11.06 -0.32
C ALA A 64 0.71 11.16 -1.69
N LYS A 65 0.40 12.18 -2.49
CA LYS A 65 1.09 12.44 -3.78
C LYS A 65 2.59 12.68 -3.60
N LYS A 66 3.01 13.33 -2.51
CA LYS A 66 4.44 13.55 -2.21
C LYS A 66 5.19 12.26 -1.87
N HIS A 67 4.50 11.26 -1.35
CA HIS A 67 5.06 9.99 -0.88
C HIS A 67 4.68 8.80 -1.79
N MET A 68 4.39 9.06 -3.06
CA MET A 68 4.10 7.98 -4.02
C MET A 68 5.36 7.22 -4.38
N ILE A 69 5.23 5.91 -4.47
CA ILE A 69 6.26 5.01 -4.98
C ILE A 69 5.80 4.38 -6.30
N THR A 70 6.76 4.00 -7.13
CA THR A 70 6.50 3.23 -8.35
C THR A 70 6.96 1.80 -8.14
N VAL A 71 6.03 0.86 -8.26
CA VAL A 71 6.27 -0.58 -8.13
C VAL A 71 6.45 -1.19 -9.51
N LYS A 72 7.48 -2.00 -9.70
CA LYS A 72 7.66 -2.76 -10.94
C LYS A 72 6.78 -4.01 -10.91
N LEU A 73 5.75 -4.02 -11.73
CA LEU A 73 4.84 -5.16 -11.89
C LEU A 73 5.42 -6.17 -12.87
N THR A 74 5.09 -7.45 -12.67
CA THR A 74 5.35 -8.52 -13.64
C THR A 74 4.34 -8.44 -14.79
N LYS A 75 4.58 -9.19 -15.87
CA LYS A 75 3.64 -9.28 -17.01
C LYS A 75 2.24 -9.77 -16.60
N THR A 76 2.13 -10.49 -15.49
CA THR A 76 0.86 -11.01 -14.92
C THR A 76 0.28 -10.10 -13.83
N ASN A 77 0.66 -8.81 -13.78
CA ASN A 77 0.24 -7.87 -12.73
C ASN A 77 0.44 -8.41 -11.30
N SER A 78 1.51 -9.18 -11.10
CA SER A 78 1.93 -9.73 -9.82
C SER A 78 3.26 -9.13 -9.38
N ILE A 79 3.80 -9.61 -8.25
CA ILE A 79 5.10 -9.23 -7.71
C ILE A 79 6.16 -10.30 -8.03
N ALA A 80 7.44 -9.90 -8.05
CA ALA A 80 8.54 -10.78 -8.44
C ALA A 80 8.89 -11.86 -7.39
N HIS A 81 8.77 -11.53 -6.09
CA HIS A 81 9.13 -12.43 -4.99
C HIS A 81 8.37 -12.05 -3.72
N GLU A 82 8.41 -12.94 -2.73
CA GLU A 82 7.84 -12.69 -1.41
C GLU A 82 8.63 -11.59 -0.68
N VAL A 83 7.88 -10.67 -0.06
CA VAL A 83 8.45 -9.58 0.73
C VAL A 83 7.70 -9.44 2.05
N LYS A 84 8.46 -9.24 3.13
CA LYS A 84 7.94 -8.94 4.45
C LYS A 84 8.46 -7.58 4.90
N ALA A 85 7.55 -6.71 5.35
CA ALA A 85 7.93 -5.40 5.89
C ALA A 85 7.15 -5.05 7.15
N LYS A 86 7.82 -4.27 7.99
CA LYS A 86 7.24 -3.73 9.23
C LYS A 86 7.21 -2.20 9.15
N ALA A 87 6.08 -1.62 9.55
CA ALA A 87 5.96 -0.19 9.78
C ALA A 87 5.22 0.03 11.10
N SER A 88 5.94 0.58 12.07
CA SER A 88 5.44 0.78 13.44
C SER A 88 4.89 -0.54 14.02
N SER A 89 3.59 -0.58 14.36
CA SER A 89 2.94 -1.76 14.95
C SER A 89 2.46 -2.81 13.94
N ALA A 90 2.52 -2.53 12.63
CA ALA A 90 2.00 -3.43 11.61
C ALA A 90 3.13 -4.15 10.88
N THR A 91 3.00 -5.46 10.73
CA THR A 91 3.87 -6.31 9.91
C THR A 91 3.01 -6.96 8.83
N VAL A 92 3.40 -6.79 7.58
CA VAL A 92 2.71 -7.33 6.40
C VAL A 92 3.68 -8.19 5.61
N MET A 93 3.20 -9.33 5.13
CA MET A 93 3.87 -10.22 4.20
C MET A 93 3.06 -10.23 2.90
N ILE A 94 3.74 -10.15 1.78
CA ILE A 94 3.13 -10.15 0.44
C ILE A 94 3.88 -11.19 -0.38
N ALA A 95 3.17 -12.18 -0.91
CA ALA A 95 3.72 -13.27 -1.72
C ALA A 95 3.02 -13.32 -3.09
N PRO A 96 3.73 -13.64 -4.18
CA PRO A 96 3.10 -13.84 -5.48
C PRO A 96 2.19 -15.06 -5.45
N ALA A 97 1.02 -14.96 -6.08
CA ALA A 97 0.03 -16.04 -6.14
C ALA A 97 -0.57 -16.14 -7.54
N PRO A 98 0.17 -16.67 -8.52
CA PRO A 98 -0.29 -16.75 -9.90
C PRO A 98 -1.60 -17.54 -9.98
N SER A 99 -2.54 -17.04 -10.77
CA SER A 99 -3.85 -17.63 -11.05
C SER A 99 -4.83 -17.75 -9.87
N ARG A 100 -4.48 -17.23 -8.69
CA ARG A 100 -5.36 -17.28 -7.50
C ARG A 100 -6.09 -15.97 -7.23
N GLY A 101 -5.76 -14.91 -7.98
CA GLY A 101 -6.30 -13.58 -7.74
C GLY A 101 -5.79 -12.94 -6.45
N MET A 102 -6.46 -11.91 -5.99
CA MET A 102 -6.03 -11.15 -4.82
C MET A 102 -6.65 -11.66 -3.52
N ILE A 103 -5.81 -12.14 -2.62
CA ILE A 103 -6.15 -12.51 -1.24
C ILE A 103 -5.43 -11.55 -0.30
N ALA A 104 -6.14 -10.56 0.23
CA ALA A 104 -5.56 -9.58 1.13
C ALA A 104 -6.62 -9.00 2.08
N GLY A 105 -6.20 -8.56 3.26
CA GLY A 105 -7.08 -7.96 4.25
C GLY A 105 -7.13 -6.43 4.19
N SER A 106 -8.29 -5.84 4.47
CA SER A 106 -8.51 -4.43 4.81
C SER A 106 -7.69 -3.39 4.00
N ALA A 107 -6.86 -2.59 4.68
CA ALA A 107 -6.05 -1.51 4.09
C ALA A 107 -4.99 -2.03 3.12
N VAL A 108 -4.46 -3.24 3.33
CA VAL A 108 -3.50 -3.90 2.43
C VAL A 108 -4.14 -4.13 1.07
N ARG A 109 -5.35 -4.69 1.04
CA ARG A 109 -6.11 -4.91 -0.20
C ARG A 109 -6.32 -3.63 -0.98
N ASN A 110 -6.72 -2.54 -0.30
CA ASN A 110 -6.93 -1.26 -0.96
C ASN A 110 -5.64 -0.71 -1.60
N ALA A 111 -4.50 -0.86 -0.93
CA ALA A 111 -3.21 -0.44 -1.46
C ALA A 111 -2.79 -1.27 -2.69
N LEU A 112 -2.98 -2.58 -2.66
CA LEU A 112 -2.64 -3.49 -3.77
C LEU A 112 -3.54 -3.27 -4.99
N VAL A 113 -4.86 -3.10 -4.80
CA VAL A 113 -5.81 -2.77 -5.89
C VAL A 113 -5.43 -1.46 -6.57
N LEU A 114 -5.13 -0.42 -5.78
CA LEU A 114 -4.75 0.88 -6.31
C LEU A 114 -3.36 0.90 -6.95
N ALA A 115 -2.48 -0.03 -6.56
CA ALA A 115 -1.21 -0.27 -7.24
C ALA A 115 -1.37 -1.04 -8.57
N GLY A 116 -2.55 -1.63 -8.84
CA GLY A 116 -2.80 -2.43 -10.05
C GLY A 116 -2.30 -3.87 -9.96
N ILE A 117 -2.07 -4.37 -8.74
CA ILE A 117 -1.67 -5.76 -8.51
C ILE A 117 -2.93 -6.63 -8.44
N THR A 118 -3.00 -7.71 -9.21
CA THR A 118 -4.16 -8.63 -9.25
C THR A 118 -3.87 -9.98 -8.61
N ASP A 119 -2.70 -10.56 -8.86
CA ASP A 119 -2.37 -11.91 -8.45
C ASP A 119 -1.38 -11.93 -7.28
N VAL A 120 -1.91 -11.83 -6.07
CA VAL A 120 -1.10 -11.72 -4.86
C VAL A 120 -1.82 -12.25 -3.63
N ASN A 121 -1.08 -12.91 -2.77
CA ASN A 121 -1.49 -13.30 -1.43
C ASN A 121 -0.79 -12.42 -0.40
N ALA A 122 -1.55 -11.67 0.40
CA ALA A 122 -1.00 -10.82 1.44
C ALA A 122 -1.62 -11.14 2.79
N LYS A 123 -0.76 -11.31 3.79
CA LYS A 123 -1.14 -11.60 5.18
C LYS A 123 -0.63 -10.53 6.12
N ILE A 124 -1.51 -10.07 7.02
CA ILE A 124 -1.13 -9.21 8.15
C ILE A 124 -0.69 -10.14 9.28
N LEU A 125 0.60 -10.10 9.63
CA LEU A 125 1.20 -10.97 10.65
C LEU A 125 1.05 -10.40 12.07
N SER A 126 0.81 -9.10 12.18
CA SER A 126 0.63 -8.43 13.46
C SER A 126 -0.83 -8.35 13.88
N GLY A 127 -1.10 -8.34 15.18
CA GLY A 127 -2.43 -8.09 15.75
C GLY A 127 -2.90 -6.62 15.65
N SER A 128 -2.15 -5.75 14.98
CA SER A 128 -2.47 -4.33 14.85
C SER A 128 -3.77 -4.10 14.07
N LYS A 129 -4.69 -3.32 14.65
CA LYS A 129 -5.92 -2.86 13.98
C LYS A 129 -5.76 -1.50 13.29
N ASN A 130 -4.57 -0.88 13.34
CA ASN A 130 -4.34 0.44 12.76
C ASN A 130 -4.17 0.36 11.24
N LYS A 131 -5.23 0.74 10.51
CA LYS A 131 -5.26 0.72 9.04
C LYS A 131 -4.15 1.57 8.39
N LEU A 132 -3.77 2.71 9.00
CA LEU A 132 -2.70 3.56 8.49
C LEU A 132 -1.33 2.83 8.54
N ASN A 133 -1.02 2.18 9.67
CA ASN A 133 0.23 1.45 9.82
C ASN A 133 0.30 0.25 8.87
N MET A 134 -0.83 -0.47 8.67
CA MET A 134 -0.92 -1.53 7.66
C MET A 134 -0.65 -1.02 6.25
N ALA A 135 -1.24 0.12 5.87
CA ALA A 135 -1.01 0.72 4.56
C ALA A 135 0.45 1.17 4.38
N ARG A 136 1.06 1.80 5.38
CA ARG A 136 2.49 2.17 5.37
C ARG A 136 3.40 0.95 5.27
N ALA A 137 3.09 -0.13 6.01
CA ALA A 137 3.84 -1.39 5.91
C ALA A 137 3.75 -2.00 4.50
N THR A 138 2.57 -1.95 3.88
CA THR A 138 2.36 -2.42 2.51
C THR A 138 3.19 -1.61 1.51
N ILE A 139 3.16 -0.27 1.58
CA ILE A 139 3.97 0.58 0.70
C ILE A 139 5.46 0.32 0.90
N LYS A 140 5.92 0.18 2.15
CA LYS A 140 7.29 -0.18 2.45
C LYS A 140 7.68 -1.54 1.85
N ALA A 141 6.80 -2.54 1.96
CA ALA A 141 7.00 -3.85 1.33
C ALA A 141 7.11 -3.75 -0.20
N LEU A 142 6.18 -3.02 -0.83
CA LEU A 142 6.19 -2.80 -2.28
C LEU A 142 7.45 -2.06 -2.77
N GLY A 143 7.97 -1.12 -1.99
CA GLY A 143 9.22 -0.42 -2.29
C GLY A 143 10.48 -1.30 -2.19
N MET A 144 10.41 -2.42 -1.49
CA MET A 144 11.50 -3.40 -1.36
C MET A 144 11.54 -4.40 -2.53
N ILE A 145 10.49 -4.43 -3.37
CA ILE A 145 10.42 -5.33 -4.52
C ILE A 145 11.41 -4.85 -5.58
N SER A 146 12.52 -5.56 -5.70
CA SER A 146 13.47 -5.39 -6.80
C SER A 146 13.25 -6.49 -7.84
N PRO A 147 13.26 -6.19 -9.14
CA PRO A 147 13.26 -7.25 -10.14
C PRO A 147 14.56 -8.04 -9.95
N ARG A 148 14.44 -9.33 -9.59
CA ARG A 148 15.62 -10.21 -9.59
C ARG A 148 16.20 -10.23 -11.00
N PRO A 149 17.49 -9.99 -11.19
CA PRO A 149 18.13 -10.24 -12.48
C PRO A 149 17.98 -11.73 -12.81
N ARG A 150 17.49 -12.06 -13.99
CA ARG A 150 17.23 -13.43 -14.48
C ARG A 150 18.43 -14.39 -14.31
N ALA A 151 19.64 -13.84 -14.32
CA ALA A 151 20.90 -14.58 -14.27
C ALA A 151 21.16 -15.40 -12.98
N GLN A 152 20.45 -15.12 -11.87
CA GLN A 152 20.70 -15.86 -10.62
C GLN A 152 19.81 -17.10 -10.44
N THR A 153 18.70 -17.18 -11.18
CA THR A 153 17.81 -18.35 -11.09
C THR A 153 18.30 -19.47 -11.98
N GLU A 154 18.89 -19.17 -13.11
CA GLU A 154 19.45 -20.15 -14.05
C GLU A 154 20.71 -20.82 -13.48
N LYS A 155 21.63 -20.05 -12.90
CA LYS A 155 22.84 -20.61 -12.26
C LYS A 155 22.54 -21.56 -11.10
N ARG A 156 21.52 -21.27 -10.29
CA ARG A 156 21.16 -22.12 -9.16
C ARG A 156 20.44 -23.41 -9.58
N THR A 157 19.76 -23.43 -10.72
CA THR A 157 19.18 -24.65 -11.29
C THR A 157 20.25 -25.50 -11.97
N GLU A 158 21.23 -24.89 -12.62
CA GLU A 158 22.36 -25.60 -13.21
C GLU A 158 23.27 -26.24 -12.15
N GLU A 159 23.63 -25.52 -11.09
CA GLU A 159 24.40 -26.04 -9.94
C GLU A 159 23.69 -27.21 -9.22
N VAL A 160 22.36 -27.14 -9.08
CA VAL A 160 21.59 -28.23 -8.44
C VAL A 160 21.50 -29.47 -9.35
N VAL A 161 21.43 -29.29 -10.65
CA VAL A 161 21.42 -30.43 -11.62
C VAL A 161 22.81 -31.04 -11.75
N GLU A 162 23.88 -30.24 -11.67
CA GLU A 162 25.25 -30.73 -11.74
C GLU A 162 25.70 -31.44 -10.47
N SER A 163 25.20 -31.05 -9.29
CA SER A 163 25.46 -31.69 -8.01
C SER A 163 24.65 -32.99 -7.81
N ALA A 164 23.66 -33.26 -8.67
CA ALA A 164 22.81 -34.48 -8.63
C ALA A 164 23.23 -35.55 -9.66
N ARG A 165 24.34 -35.34 -10.37
CA ARG A 165 25.00 -36.31 -11.26
C ARG A 165 26.28 -36.88 -10.64
#